data_f1bd33dbd2dd76d190296e1ec88faeaa
#
_entry.id   f1bd33dbd2dd76d190296e1ec88faeaa
#
_cell.length_a   1.000
_cell.length_b   1.000
_cell.length_c   1.000
_cell.angle_alpha   90.00
_cell.angle_beta   90.00
_cell.angle_gamma   90.00
#
_symmetry.space_group_name_H-M   'P 1'
#
loop_
_entity.id
_entity.type
_entity.pdbx_description
1 polymer ?
#
loop_
_entity_poly.entity_id
_entity_poly.type
_entity_poly.pdbx_seq_one_letter_code
_entity_poly.pdbx_strand_id
1 'polypeptide(L)'
;MLLIDVATTSADVGGSASRLAKIARIADLLSRAKPDPALVAIVVSWLSGELPQRQIGVGWAALRSLPPAAAQPGLTVSGVDATFSTIGAVSGKGSQARRAELVAGLFASATEVEQTFLRRLLTGELRQGALAGVMADAVAAAAQIPAAVVRRAAMLGGDLPAVAAAGLTGGTVALEAFTLRVGRPVGPMLAQTATSVTEALEKLNGTAAFEAKLDGARVQVHRAGDQVTVYTRSLDDITSLGVNFGVAA
;
A
#
# COMPACT_ATOMS: atom_id res chain seq x y z
N MET A 1 12.44 -12.67 -8.43
CA MET A 1 11.43 -13.23 -7.51
C MET A 1 10.26 -13.72 -8.32
N LEU A 2 9.81 -14.94 -8.05
CA LEU A 2 8.62 -15.49 -8.69
C LEU A 2 7.35 -14.95 -8.02
N LEU A 3 6.23 -14.91 -8.77
CA LEU A 3 4.92 -14.52 -8.25
C LEU A 3 4.46 -15.48 -7.14
N ILE A 4 4.76 -16.76 -7.27
CA ILE A 4 4.39 -17.78 -6.28
C ILE A 4 4.94 -17.48 -4.88
N ASP A 5 6.12 -16.85 -4.77
CA ASP A 5 6.69 -16.44 -3.48
C ASP A 5 5.78 -15.42 -2.78
N VAL A 6 5.25 -14.44 -3.54
CA VAL A 6 4.35 -13.41 -3.03
C VAL A 6 2.97 -14.01 -2.73
N ALA A 7 2.44 -14.82 -3.64
CA ALA A 7 1.13 -15.45 -3.49
C ALA A 7 1.06 -16.37 -2.27
N THR A 8 2.09 -17.19 -2.06
CA THR A 8 2.21 -18.07 -0.88
C THR A 8 2.36 -17.23 0.40
N THR A 9 3.20 -16.20 0.38
CA THR A 9 3.34 -15.29 1.53
C THR A 9 2.01 -14.64 1.88
N SER A 10 1.25 -14.17 0.87
CA SER A 10 -0.08 -13.60 1.08
C SER A 10 -1.06 -14.60 1.69
N ALA A 11 -1.04 -15.86 1.25
CA ALA A 11 -1.88 -16.91 1.81
C ALA A 11 -1.51 -17.21 3.28
N ASP A 12 -0.22 -17.35 3.58
CA ASP A 12 0.28 -17.57 4.96
C ASP A 12 -0.12 -16.44 5.90
N VAL A 13 0.05 -15.19 5.45
CA VAL A 13 -0.33 -13.98 6.20
C VAL A 13 -1.85 -13.94 6.43
N GLY A 14 -2.63 -14.28 5.41
CA GLY A 14 -4.09 -14.34 5.51
C GLY A 14 -4.59 -15.41 6.48
N GLY A 15 -3.92 -16.56 6.54
CA GLY A 15 -4.23 -17.69 7.42
C GLY A 15 -3.75 -17.50 8.87
N SER A 16 -2.86 -16.54 9.15
CA SER A 16 -2.32 -16.34 10.49
C SER A 16 -3.15 -15.35 11.32
N ALA A 17 -3.44 -15.66 12.58
CA ALA A 17 -3.98 -14.73 13.57
C ALA A 17 -2.87 -13.92 14.27
N SER A 18 -1.64 -14.41 14.28
CA SER A 18 -0.52 -13.80 14.99
C SER A 18 0.08 -12.62 14.23
N ARG A 19 0.03 -11.42 14.82
CA ARG A 19 0.68 -10.23 14.26
C ARG A 19 2.18 -10.43 14.04
N LEU A 20 2.89 -11.05 14.99
CA LEU A 20 4.33 -11.28 14.90
C LEU A 20 4.67 -12.28 13.79
N ALA A 21 3.88 -13.34 13.63
CA ALA A 21 4.06 -14.30 12.53
C ALA A 21 3.87 -13.64 11.16
N LYS A 22 2.86 -12.77 11.02
CA LYS A 22 2.66 -11.97 9.80
C LYS A 22 3.88 -11.11 9.48
N ILE A 23 4.38 -10.36 10.48
CA ILE A 23 5.55 -9.50 10.34
C ILE A 23 6.76 -10.31 9.89
N ALA A 24 7.05 -11.43 10.57
CA ALA A 24 8.19 -12.29 10.25
C ALA A 24 8.09 -12.84 8.81
N ARG A 25 6.91 -13.29 8.40
CA ARG A 25 6.70 -13.87 7.06
C ARG A 25 6.88 -12.84 5.94
N ILE A 26 6.35 -11.61 6.14
CA ILE A 26 6.54 -10.51 5.19
C ILE A 26 8.01 -10.07 5.17
N ALA A 27 8.65 -9.95 6.33
CA ALA A 27 10.06 -9.54 6.43
C ALA A 27 11.01 -10.52 5.71
N ASP A 28 10.77 -11.83 5.82
CA ASP A 28 11.51 -12.85 5.07
C ASP A 28 11.40 -12.62 3.55
N LEU A 29 10.19 -12.42 3.05
CA LEU A 29 9.98 -12.14 1.62
C LEU A 29 10.70 -10.85 1.18
N LEU A 30 10.56 -9.76 1.95
CA LEU A 30 11.20 -8.48 1.63
C LEU A 30 12.74 -8.57 1.66
N SER A 31 13.32 -9.37 2.56
CA SER A 31 14.75 -9.61 2.61
C SER A 31 15.28 -10.25 1.33
N ARG A 32 14.48 -11.11 0.69
CA ARG A 32 14.80 -11.71 -0.61
C ARG A 32 14.63 -10.73 -1.78
N ALA A 33 13.77 -9.72 -1.64
CA ALA A 33 13.57 -8.66 -2.62
C ALA A 33 14.61 -7.52 -2.50
N LYS A 34 15.28 -7.40 -1.36
CA LYS A 34 16.16 -6.29 -0.99
C LYS A 34 17.14 -5.80 -2.08
N PRO A 35 17.76 -6.66 -2.91
CA PRO A 35 18.69 -6.20 -3.94
C PRO A 35 18.06 -5.32 -5.03
N ASP A 36 16.73 -5.35 -5.17
CA ASP A 36 16.00 -4.63 -6.21
C ASP A 36 14.94 -3.70 -5.59
N PRO A 37 15.19 -2.37 -5.52
CA PRO A 37 14.28 -1.40 -4.94
C PRO A 37 12.91 -1.35 -5.63
N ALA A 38 12.86 -1.55 -6.96
CA ALA A 38 11.62 -1.55 -7.72
C ALA A 38 10.77 -2.78 -7.35
N LEU A 39 11.41 -3.93 -7.23
CA LEU A 39 10.76 -5.15 -6.77
C LEU A 39 10.21 -5.01 -5.35
N VAL A 40 10.96 -4.39 -4.44
CA VAL A 40 10.50 -4.10 -3.07
C VAL A 40 9.23 -3.26 -3.10
N ALA A 41 9.21 -2.18 -3.88
CA ALA A 41 8.06 -1.30 -3.97
C ALA A 41 6.81 -2.03 -4.48
N ILE A 42 6.95 -2.86 -5.53
CA ILE A 42 5.85 -3.68 -6.07
C ILE A 42 5.32 -4.66 -5.02
N VAL A 43 6.20 -5.41 -4.37
CA VAL A 43 5.83 -6.42 -3.36
C VAL A 43 5.10 -5.78 -2.17
N VAL A 44 5.58 -4.63 -1.69
CA VAL A 44 4.94 -3.88 -0.59
C VAL A 44 3.56 -3.38 -1.01
N SER A 45 3.42 -2.80 -2.22
CA SER A 45 2.11 -2.38 -2.75
C SER A 45 1.13 -3.54 -2.80
N TRP A 46 1.52 -4.64 -3.43
CA TRP A 46 0.63 -5.79 -3.62
C TRP A 46 0.22 -6.45 -2.30
N LEU A 47 1.16 -6.65 -1.36
CA LEU A 47 0.83 -7.18 -0.05
C LEU A 47 0.02 -6.20 0.82
N SER A 48 0.02 -4.92 0.50
CA SER A 48 -0.89 -3.92 1.09
C SER A 48 -2.28 -3.91 0.44
N GLY A 49 -2.47 -4.67 -0.65
CA GLY A 49 -3.72 -4.74 -1.40
C GLY A 49 -3.87 -3.63 -2.43
N GLU A 50 -2.77 -2.99 -2.81
CA GLU A 50 -2.75 -1.87 -3.74
C GLU A 50 -2.00 -2.22 -5.02
N LEU A 51 -2.41 -1.63 -6.13
CA LEU A 51 -1.70 -1.71 -7.40
C LEU A 51 -0.94 -0.38 -7.63
N PRO A 52 0.36 -0.42 -7.99
CA PRO A 52 1.08 0.79 -8.40
C PRO A 52 0.38 1.54 -9.53
N GLN A 53 -0.26 0.82 -10.43
CA GLN A 53 -1.04 1.35 -11.56
C GLN A 53 -2.41 1.91 -11.16
N ARG A 54 -2.82 1.81 -9.89
CA ARG A 54 -4.15 2.18 -9.36
C ARG A 54 -5.26 1.36 -10.03
N GLN A 55 -6.02 1.95 -10.97
CA GLN A 55 -7.09 1.27 -11.70
C GLN A 55 -6.63 0.90 -13.11
N ILE A 56 -6.67 -0.39 -13.44
CA ILE A 56 -6.28 -0.91 -14.77
C ILE A 56 -7.49 -1.33 -15.62
N GLY A 57 -8.70 -1.02 -15.18
CA GLY A 57 -9.92 -1.32 -15.92
C GLY A 57 -10.30 -2.81 -15.96
N VAL A 58 -9.81 -3.60 -15.02
CA VAL A 58 -10.18 -5.01 -14.84
C VAL A 58 -11.14 -5.11 -13.65
N GLY A 59 -12.39 -5.45 -13.93
CA GLY A 59 -13.43 -5.63 -12.91
C GLY A 59 -13.81 -7.10 -12.71
N TRP A 60 -14.69 -7.35 -11.76
CA TRP A 60 -15.22 -8.67 -11.40
C TRP A 60 -15.71 -9.50 -12.59
N ALA A 61 -16.35 -8.86 -13.57
CA ALA A 61 -16.88 -9.55 -14.74
C ALA A 61 -15.78 -10.25 -15.58
N ALA A 62 -14.60 -9.63 -15.69
CA ALA A 62 -13.45 -10.19 -16.41
C ALA A 62 -12.80 -11.39 -15.69
N LEU A 63 -13.08 -11.55 -14.38
CA LEU A 63 -12.46 -12.57 -13.52
C LEU A 63 -13.43 -13.72 -13.15
N ARG A 64 -14.63 -13.75 -13.74
CA ARG A 64 -15.63 -14.80 -13.46
C ARG A 64 -15.26 -16.14 -14.05
N SER A 65 -14.69 -16.14 -15.25
CA SER A 65 -14.32 -17.37 -15.97
C SER A 65 -12.83 -17.30 -16.24
N LEU A 66 -12.05 -17.94 -15.39
CA LEU A 66 -10.61 -18.00 -15.53
C LEU A 66 -10.21 -19.24 -16.36
N PRO A 67 -9.12 -19.15 -17.12
CA PRO A 67 -8.56 -20.32 -17.80
C PRO A 67 -8.05 -21.34 -16.77
N PRO A 68 -7.84 -22.61 -17.19
CA PRO A 68 -7.16 -23.60 -16.35
C PRO A 68 -5.81 -23.07 -15.85
N ALA A 69 -5.49 -23.38 -14.60
CA ALA A 69 -4.24 -22.96 -13.98
C ALA A 69 -3.04 -23.69 -14.58
N ALA A 70 -1.89 -23.01 -14.63
CA ALA A 70 -0.63 -23.63 -15.00
C ALA A 70 -0.19 -24.65 -13.94
N ALA A 71 0.43 -25.74 -14.38
CA ALA A 71 0.91 -26.80 -13.49
C ALA A 71 2.16 -26.39 -12.67
N GLN A 72 2.96 -25.47 -13.21
CA GLN A 72 4.22 -25.03 -12.60
C GLN A 72 4.30 -23.50 -12.56
N PRO A 73 4.86 -22.90 -11.48
CA PRO A 73 5.05 -21.48 -11.40
C PRO A 73 6.15 -21.01 -12.38
N GLY A 74 5.86 -19.97 -13.14
CA GLY A 74 6.80 -19.38 -14.11
C GLY A 74 6.72 -17.86 -14.17
N LEU A 75 5.70 -17.27 -13.54
CA LEU A 75 5.51 -15.82 -13.55
C LEU A 75 6.50 -15.13 -12.60
N THR A 76 7.12 -14.05 -13.08
CA THR A 76 7.92 -13.16 -12.24
C THR A 76 7.09 -11.95 -11.79
N VAL A 77 7.38 -11.42 -10.61
CA VAL A 77 6.70 -10.22 -10.07
C VAL A 77 6.82 -9.05 -11.05
N SER A 78 8.03 -8.77 -11.54
CA SER A 78 8.25 -7.66 -12.49
C SER A 78 7.53 -7.88 -13.83
N GLY A 79 7.45 -9.13 -14.32
CA GLY A 79 6.71 -9.45 -15.54
C GLY A 79 5.20 -9.25 -15.40
N VAL A 80 4.65 -9.62 -14.25
CA VAL A 80 3.22 -9.40 -13.93
C VAL A 80 2.93 -7.91 -13.79
N ASP A 81 3.81 -7.14 -13.12
CA ASP A 81 3.66 -5.69 -12.98
C ASP A 81 3.69 -4.97 -14.34
N ALA A 82 4.60 -5.37 -15.23
CA ALA A 82 4.63 -4.89 -16.60
C ALA A 82 3.35 -5.24 -17.38
N THR A 83 2.80 -6.43 -17.15
CA THR A 83 1.52 -6.84 -17.74
C THR A 83 0.37 -5.97 -17.22
N PHE A 84 0.31 -5.66 -15.92
CA PHE A 84 -0.68 -4.74 -15.36
C PHE A 84 -0.54 -3.33 -15.94
N SER A 85 0.66 -2.84 -16.11
CA SER A 85 0.92 -1.55 -16.76
C SER A 85 0.43 -1.54 -18.21
N THR A 86 0.67 -2.63 -18.95
CA THR A 86 0.18 -2.80 -20.32
C THR A 86 -1.37 -2.82 -20.35
N ILE A 87 -2.01 -3.56 -19.46
CA ILE A 87 -3.48 -3.63 -19.35
C ILE A 87 -4.06 -2.23 -19.05
N GLY A 88 -3.45 -1.49 -18.13
CA GLY A 88 -3.89 -0.15 -17.76
C GLY A 88 -3.76 0.87 -18.90
N ALA A 89 -2.76 0.72 -19.75
CA ALA A 89 -2.52 1.60 -20.89
C ALA A 89 -3.46 1.33 -22.08
N VAL A 90 -4.17 0.19 -22.12
CA VAL A 90 -5.10 -0.13 -23.22
C VAL A 90 -6.25 0.87 -23.26
N SER A 91 -6.45 1.54 -24.39
CA SER A 91 -7.51 2.54 -24.59
C SER A 91 -8.13 2.46 -25.99
N GLY A 92 -9.23 3.16 -26.21
CA GLY A 92 -9.89 3.26 -27.51
C GLY A 92 -10.82 2.08 -27.85
N LYS A 93 -11.21 2.01 -29.14
CA LYS A 93 -12.14 0.99 -29.65
C LYS A 93 -11.53 -0.41 -29.54
N GLY A 94 -12.28 -1.36 -28.98
CA GLY A 94 -11.80 -2.73 -28.77
C GLY A 94 -10.96 -2.93 -27.49
N SER A 95 -10.79 -1.89 -26.67
CA SER A 95 -9.97 -1.95 -25.44
C SER A 95 -10.45 -3.03 -24.45
N GLN A 96 -11.75 -3.29 -24.34
CA GLN A 96 -12.27 -4.33 -23.46
C GLN A 96 -11.84 -5.73 -23.91
N ALA A 97 -11.94 -6.04 -25.20
CA ALA A 97 -11.52 -7.33 -25.75
C ALA A 97 -10.01 -7.53 -25.57
N ARG A 98 -9.22 -6.49 -25.82
CA ARG A 98 -7.76 -6.54 -25.64
C ARG A 98 -7.36 -6.73 -24.18
N ARG A 99 -8.01 -6.03 -23.24
CA ARG A 99 -7.79 -6.27 -21.81
C ARG A 99 -8.15 -7.69 -21.40
N ALA A 100 -9.29 -8.20 -21.86
CA ALA A 100 -9.72 -9.57 -21.57
C ALA A 100 -8.70 -10.61 -22.06
N GLU A 101 -8.16 -10.43 -23.27
CA GLU A 101 -7.12 -11.28 -23.83
C GLU A 101 -5.83 -11.28 -22.97
N LEU A 102 -5.35 -10.09 -22.57
CA LEU A 102 -4.17 -9.95 -21.72
C LEU A 102 -4.38 -10.58 -20.33
N VAL A 103 -5.55 -10.36 -19.74
CA VAL A 103 -5.92 -10.99 -18.46
C VAL A 103 -5.97 -12.52 -18.61
N ALA A 104 -6.63 -13.04 -19.63
CA ALA A 104 -6.71 -14.48 -19.88
C ALA A 104 -5.31 -15.10 -20.06
N GLY A 105 -4.43 -14.45 -20.83
CA GLY A 105 -3.05 -14.90 -21.01
C GLY A 105 -2.24 -14.92 -19.70
N LEU A 106 -2.37 -13.88 -18.87
CA LEU A 106 -1.74 -13.83 -17.55
C LEU A 106 -2.24 -14.98 -16.65
N PHE A 107 -3.56 -15.16 -16.57
CA PHE A 107 -4.15 -16.18 -15.71
C PHE A 107 -3.87 -17.60 -16.21
N ALA A 108 -3.79 -17.83 -17.53
CA ALA A 108 -3.39 -19.14 -18.08
C ALA A 108 -1.95 -19.53 -17.71
N SER A 109 -1.08 -18.55 -17.46
CA SER A 109 0.31 -18.78 -17.05
C SER A 109 0.49 -18.84 -15.52
N ALA A 110 -0.57 -18.60 -14.76
CA ALA A 110 -0.55 -18.60 -13.30
C ALA A 110 -1.01 -19.95 -12.72
N THR A 111 -0.34 -20.42 -11.68
CA THR A 111 -0.79 -21.55 -10.88
C THR A 111 -2.07 -21.22 -10.11
N GLU A 112 -2.75 -22.21 -9.54
CA GLU A 112 -3.99 -21.99 -8.77
C GLU A 112 -3.80 -21.01 -7.60
N VAL A 113 -2.68 -21.10 -6.89
CA VAL A 113 -2.33 -20.21 -5.78
C VAL A 113 -2.11 -18.78 -6.30
N GLU A 114 -1.41 -18.64 -7.42
CA GLU A 114 -1.16 -17.36 -8.07
C GLU A 114 -2.45 -16.75 -8.63
N GLN A 115 -3.32 -17.53 -9.27
CA GLN A 115 -4.63 -17.08 -9.75
C GLN A 115 -5.49 -16.55 -8.59
N THR A 116 -5.49 -17.25 -7.45
CA THR A 116 -6.22 -16.83 -6.26
C THR A 116 -5.70 -15.50 -5.73
N PHE A 117 -4.38 -15.33 -5.64
CA PHE A 117 -3.74 -14.08 -5.23
C PHE A 117 -4.07 -12.93 -6.19
N LEU A 118 -3.84 -13.12 -7.50
CA LEU A 118 -4.09 -12.12 -8.53
C LEU A 118 -5.56 -11.66 -8.55
N ARG A 119 -6.50 -12.61 -8.44
CA ARG A 119 -7.93 -12.28 -8.38
C ARG A 119 -8.24 -11.40 -7.19
N ARG A 120 -7.79 -11.75 -5.99
CA ARG A 120 -8.01 -10.96 -4.77
C ARG A 120 -7.36 -9.57 -4.84
N LEU A 121 -6.15 -9.48 -5.40
CA LEU A 121 -5.46 -8.22 -5.59
C LEU A 121 -6.23 -7.31 -6.56
N LEU A 122 -6.66 -7.83 -7.71
CA LEU A 122 -7.37 -7.08 -8.74
C LEU A 122 -8.78 -6.64 -8.32
N THR A 123 -9.43 -7.40 -7.43
CA THR A 123 -10.77 -7.05 -6.90
C THR A 123 -10.72 -6.21 -5.63
N GLY A 124 -9.52 -5.91 -5.09
CA GLY A 124 -9.37 -5.22 -3.80
C GLY A 124 -9.80 -6.06 -2.59
N GLU A 125 -9.89 -7.38 -2.75
CA GLU A 125 -10.34 -8.31 -1.69
C GLU A 125 -9.18 -8.99 -0.95
N LEU A 126 -7.98 -8.45 -1.06
CA LEU A 126 -6.81 -8.99 -0.37
C LEU A 126 -6.85 -8.63 1.13
N ARG A 127 -7.83 -9.19 1.85
CA ARG A 127 -8.09 -8.93 3.28
C ARG A 127 -7.21 -9.81 4.17
N GLN A 128 -5.92 -9.64 4.13
CA GLN A 128 -4.96 -10.46 4.89
C GLN A 128 -4.49 -9.84 6.22
N GLY A 129 -5.02 -8.64 6.57
CA GLY A 129 -4.65 -7.95 7.80
C GLY A 129 -3.21 -7.44 7.82
N ALA A 130 -2.57 -7.31 6.66
CA ALA A 130 -1.28 -6.65 6.47
C ALA A 130 -1.49 -5.14 6.30
N LEU A 131 -2.19 -4.51 7.26
CA LEU A 131 -2.40 -3.07 7.29
C LEU A 131 -1.06 -2.33 7.40
N ALA A 132 -1.06 -1.03 7.10
CA ALA A 132 0.13 -0.17 7.06
C ALA A 132 1.07 -0.36 8.27
N GLY A 133 0.53 -0.56 9.48
CA GLY A 133 1.34 -0.80 10.68
C GLY A 133 2.06 -2.15 10.70
N VAL A 134 1.46 -3.22 10.17
CA VAL A 134 2.11 -4.54 10.06
C VAL A 134 3.18 -4.50 8.98
N MET A 135 2.88 -3.86 7.86
CA MET A 135 3.82 -3.69 6.76
C MET A 135 5.03 -2.85 7.17
N ALA A 136 4.84 -1.71 7.85
CA ALA A 136 5.93 -0.89 8.36
C ALA A 136 6.83 -1.65 9.34
N ASP A 137 6.25 -2.47 10.23
CA ASP A 137 7.02 -3.32 11.14
C ASP A 137 7.78 -4.43 10.40
N ALA A 138 7.20 -5.00 9.34
CA ALA A 138 7.88 -5.98 8.51
C ALA A 138 9.05 -5.38 7.72
N VAL A 139 8.88 -4.16 7.18
CA VAL A 139 9.98 -3.39 6.56
C VAL A 139 11.09 -3.12 7.55
N ALA A 140 10.74 -2.68 8.77
CA ALA A 140 11.70 -2.44 9.84
C ALA A 140 12.52 -3.70 10.19
N ALA A 141 11.84 -4.83 10.31
CA ALA A 141 12.48 -6.12 10.58
C ALA A 141 13.40 -6.56 9.43
N ALA A 142 12.95 -6.48 8.18
CA ALA A 142 13.72 -6.85 7.00
C ALA A 142 14.96 -5.94 6.79
N ALA A 143 14.82 -4.65 7.06
CA ALA A 143 15.89 -3.66 6.94
C ALA A 143 16.82 -3.62 8.18
N GLN A 144 16.41 -4.25 9.29
CA GLN A 144 17.08 -4.16 10.59
C GLN A 144 17.18 -2.71 11.12
N ILE A 145 16.11 -1.95 10.93
CA ILE A 145 15.97 -0.54 11.34
C ILE A 145 14.92 -0.46 12.46
N PRO A 146 15.06 0.45 13.45
CA PRO A 146 14.02 0.67 14.44
C PRO A 146 12.67 1.01 13.80
N ALA A 147 11.59 0.33 14.22
CA ALA A 147 10.26 0.49 13.65
C ALA A 147 9.74 1.94 13.72
N ALA A 148 10.14 2.71 14.74
CA ALA A 148 9.80 4.12 14.88
C ALA A 148 10.33 4.97 13.71
N VAL A 149 11.54 4.67 13.21
CA VAL A 149 12.15 5.38 12.08
C VAL A 149 11.37 5.11 10.79
N VAL A 150 11.04 3.83 10.53
CA VAL A 150 10.25 3.45 9.35
C VAL A 150 8.86 4.07 9.39
N ARG A 151 8.17 4.02 10.54
CA ARG A 151 6.84 4.62 10.70
C ARG A 151 6.86 6.14 10.52
N ARG A 152 7.88 6.82 11.05
CA ARG A 152 8.07 8.26 10.84
C ARG A 152 8.27 8.58 9.37
N ALA A 153 9.15 7.85 8.68
CA ALA A 153 9.39 8.03 7.24
C ALA A 153 8.11 7.78 6.43
N ALA A 154 7.36 6.72 6.74
CA ALA A 154 6.09 6.40 6.08
C ALA A 154 5.03 7.50 6.29
N MET A 155 4.93 8.03 7.50
CA MET A 155 4.04 9.15 7.81
C MET A 155 4.39 10.39 6.98
N LEU A 156 5.66 10.79 6.94
CA LEU A 156 6.13 11.99 6.25
C LEU A 156 6.22 11.80 4.72
N GLY A 157 6.49 10.57 4.27
CA GLY A 157 6.61 10.23 2.86
C GLY A 157 5.26 10.04 2.16
N GLY A 158 4.25 9.64 2.90
CA GLY A 158 2.92 9.30 2.35
C GLY A 158 2.91 8.08 1.40
N ASP A 159 4.05 7.46 1.18
CA ASP A 159 4.26 6.36 0.22
C ASP A 159 5.11 5.26 0.90
N LEU A 160 4.44 4.27 1.48
CA LEU A 160 5.11 3.17 2.18
C LEU A 160 5.97 2.29 1.24
N PRO A 161 5.57 1.99 0.00
CA PRO A 161 6.42 1.32 -0.98
C PRO A 161 7.76 2.01 -1.21
N ALA A 162 7.76 3.33 -1.41
CA ALA A 162 9.00 4.10 -1.60
C ALA A 162 9.87 4.11 -0.34
N VAL A 163 9.26 4.24 0.85
CA VAL A 163 9.96 4.16 2.13
C VAL A 163 10.58 2.78 2.34
N ALA A 164 9.88 1.70 1.98
CA ALA A 164 10.40 0.35 2.07
C ALA A 164 11.61 0.13 1.14
N ALA A 165 11.49 0.57 -0.11
CA ALA A 165 12.60 0.52 -1.07
C ALA A 165 13.83 1.28 -0.54
N ALA A 166 13.67 2.51 -0.07
CA ALA A 166 14.75 3.32 0.49
C ALA A 166 15.37 2.68 1.75
N GLY A 167 14.53 2.23 2.69
CA GLY A 167 14.99 1.63 3.93
C GLY A 167 15.77 0.32 3.73
N LEU A 168 15.30 -0.53 2.81
CA LEU A 168 15.95 -1.81 2.51
C LEU A 168 17.29 -1.65 1.75
N THR A 169 17.45 -0.60 0.95
CA THR A 169 18.67 -0.37 0.18
C THR A 169 19.66 0.59 0.83
N GLY A 170 19.16 1.68 1.42
CA GLY A 170 20.00 2.74 1.99
C GLY A 170 19.96 2.86 3.52
N GLY A 171 19.22 1.98 4.19
CA GLY A 171 19.16 1.94 5.64
C GLY A 171 18.54 3.19 6.28
N THR A 172 18.92 3.46 7.53
CA THR A 172 18.39 4.60 8.31
C THR A 172 18.66 5.93 7.64
N VAL A 173 19.85 6.12 7.06
CA VAL A 173 20.24 7.37 6.38
C VAL A 173 19.30 7.72 5.23
N ALA A 174 18.90 6.74 4.42
CA ALA A 174 17.96 6.98 3.34
C ALA A 174 16.56 7.37 3.86
N LEU A 175 16.17 6.89 5.04
CA LEU A 175 14.90 7.22 5.67
C LEU A 175 14.88 8.64 6.28
N GLU A 176 16.01 9.21 6.64
CA GLU A 176 16.12 10.58 7.11
C GLU A 176 15.79 11.63 6.03
N ALA A 177 15.91 11.26 4.75
CA ALA A 177 15.52 12.10 3.62
C ALA A 177 14.00 12.32 3.52
N PHE A 178 13.19 11.50 4.19
CA PHE A 178 11.74 11.69 4.28
C PHE A 178 11.42 12.76 5.33
N THR A 179 11.23 13.98 4.85
CA THR A 179 10.94 15.17 5.68
C THR A 179 9.58 15.76 5.32
N LEU A 180 9.04 16.58 6.22
CA LEU A 180 7.82 17.32 5.93
C LEU A 180 8.07 18.30 4.76
N ARG A 181 7.18 18.23 3.75
CA ARG A 181 7.25 19.12 2.57
C ARG A 181 5.86 19.62 2.21
N VAL A 182 5.75 20.92 1.95
CA VAL A 182 4.51 21.48 1.38
C VAL A 182 4.25 20.84 0.03
N GLY A 183 2.99 20.48 -0.25
CA GLY A 183 2.61 19.74 -1.45
C GLY A 183 2.74 18.20 -1.33
N ARG A 184 3.26 17.69 -0.21
CA ARG A 184 3.26 16.26 0.09
C ARG A 184 2.41 16.00 1.35
N PRO A 185 1.23 15.38 1.23
CA PRO A 185 0.37 15.15 2.37
C PRO A 185 0.97 14.13 3.35
N VAL A 186 0.71 14.35 4.63
CA VAL A 186 1.21 13.50 5.72
C VAL A 186 0.18 12.43 6.04
N GLY A 187 0.59 11.18 6.19
CA GLY A 187 -0.28 10.08 6.60
C GLY A 187 -0.92 10.36 7.98
N PRO A 188 -2.20 10.05 8.17
CA PRO A 188 -2.86 10.24 9.44
C PRO A 188 -2.26 9.30 10.50
N MET A 189 -1.94 9.85 11.69
CA MET A 189 -1.60 9.03 12.83
C MET A 189 -2.87 8.44 13.45
N LEU A 190 -2.84 7.12 13.73
CA LEU A 190 -3.95 6.46 14.40
C LEU A 190 -3.88 6.71 15.91
N ALA A 191 -5.02 7.09 16.48
CA ALA A 191 -5.17 7.21 17.92
C ALA A 191 -5.22 5.82 18.57
N GLN A 192 -4.70 5.71 19.78
CA GLN A 192 -4.94 4.55 20.64
C GLN A 192 -6.31 4.67 21.30
N THR A 193 -6.93 3.54 21.53
CA THR A 193 -8.19 3.48 22.31
C THR A 193 -7.91 3.48 23.80
N ALA A 194 -8.80 4.10 24.56
CA ALA A 194 -8.85 3.99 26.01
C ALA A 194 -10.30 3.70 26.44
N THR A 195 -10.48 3.02 27.55
CA THR A 195 -11.80 2.66 28.10
C THR A 195 -12.42 3.78 28.90
N SER A 196 -11.59 4.75 29.34
CA SER A 196 -12.03 5.92 30.11
C SER A 196 -11.13 7.13 29.84
N VAL A 197 -11.63 8.32 30.20
CA VAL A 197 -10.84 9.56 30.16
C VAL A 197 -9.65 9.49 31.11
N THR A 198 -9.83 8.89 32.30
CA THR A 198 -8.76 8.72 33.29
C THR A 198 -7.62 7.90 32.71
N GLU A 199 -7.93 6.72 32.12
CA GLU A 199 -6.92 5.88 31.47
C GLU A 199 -6.21 6.61 30.33
N ALA A 200 -6.95 7.39 29.53
CA ALA A 200 -6.35 8.18 28.45
C ALA A 200 -5.36 9.23 28.97
N LEU A 201 -5.72 9.94 30.04
CA LEU A 201 -4.86 10.94 30.68
C LEU A 201 -3.62 10.31 31.32
N GLU A 202 -3.74 9.16 31.95
CA GLU A 202 -2.60 8.41 32.49
C GLU A 202 -1.62 8.03 31.37
N LYS A 203 -2.12 7.51 30.24
CA LYS A 203 -1.30 7.17 29.07
C LYS A 203 -0.61 8.38 28.44
N LEU A 204 -1.16 9.58 28.60
CA LEU A 204 -0.62 10.84 28.11
C LEU A 204 0.22 11.61 29.15
N ASN A 205 0.55 10.98 30.27
CA ASN A 205 1.27 11.61 31.39
C ASN A 205 0.55 12.86 31.96
N GLY A 206 -0.76 12.85 31.97
CA GLY A 206 -1.60 13.87 32.62
C GLY A 206 -1.83 15.15 31.81
N THR A 207 -1.14 15.36 30.66
CA THR A 207 -1.33 16.54 29.83
C THR A 207 -1.97 16.15 28.49
N ALA A 208 -3.13 16.73 28.16
CA ALA A 208 -3.86 16.44 26.93
C ALA A 208 -4.58 17.69 26.39
N ALA A 209 -4.68 17.76 25.06
CA ALA A 209 -5.62 18.65 24.40
C ALA A 209 -6.95 17.94 24.21
N PHE A 210 -8.04 18.64 24.50
CA PHE A 210 -9.40 18.18 24.31
C PHE A 210 -10.00 18.91 23.10
N GLU A 211 -10.46 18.14 22.12
CA GLU A 211 -11.08 18.68 20.93
C GLU A 211 -12.48 18.10 20.74
N ALA A 212 -13.43 18.94 20.31
CA ALA A 212 -14.73 18.45 19.87
C ALA A 212 -14.57 17.65 18.57
N LYS A 213 -15.11 16.45 18.55
CA LYS A 213 -15.17 15.68 17.28
C LYS A 213 -16.26 16.29 16.39
N LEU A 214 -15.84 17.09 15.43
CA LEU A 214 -16.74 17.60 14.41
C LEU A 214 -17.06 16.51 13.38
N ASP A 215 -18.31 16.48 12.91
CA ASP A 215 -18.71 15.66 11.79
C ASP A 215 -18.37 16.37 10.49
N GLY A 216 -17.70 15.67 9.56
CA GLY A 216 -17.24 16.25 8.31
C GLY A 216 -16.05 15.50 7.71
N ALA A 217 -15.53 16.06 6.62
CA ALA A 217 -14.36 15.51 5.95
C ALA A 217 -13.06 16.05 6.58
N ARG A 218 -12.14 15.14 6.93
CA ARG A 218 -10.77 15.53 7.32
C ARG A 218 -9.98 15.88 6.07
N VAL A 219 -9.41 17.05 6.04
CA VAL A 219 -8.53 17.50 4.96
C VAL A 219 -7.22 18.05 5.51
N GLN A 220 -6.19 18.03 4.66
CA GLN A 220 -4.95 18.78 4.85
C GLN A 220 -4.90 19.88 3.80
N VAL A 221 -4.65 21.10 4.23
CA VAL A 221 -4.48 22.25 3.35
C VAL A 221 -3.01 22.63 3.36
N HIS A 222 -2.38 22.63 2.20
CA HIS A 222 -1.00 23.04 2.02
C HIS A 222 -0.97 24.36 1.25
N ARG A 223 -0.20 25.33 1.74
CA ARG A 223 0.00 26.62 1.07
C ARG A 223 1.48 26.88 0.82
N ALA A 224 1.81 27.23 -0.42
CA ALA A 224 3.12 27.69 -0.83
C ALA A 224 2.96 28.96 -1.68
N GLY A 225 3.20 30.13 -1.06
CA GLY A 225 2.86 31.41 -1.69
C GLY A 225 1.35 31.49 -1.94
N ASP A 226 0.98 31.69 -3.21
CA ASP A 226 -0.43 31.76 -3.64
C ASP A 226 -1.01 30.39 -4.05
N GLN A 227 -0.18 29.36 -4.14
CA GLN A 227 -0.64 28.02 -4.42
C GLN A 227 -1.20 27.36 -3.17
N VAL A 228 -2.44 26.86 -3.27
CA VAL A 228 -3.11 26.08 -2.24
C VAL A 228 -3.46 24.72 -2.81
N THR A 229 -3.10 23.66 -2.10
CA THR A 229 -3.49 22.30 -2.42
C THR A 229 -4.22 21.66 -1.25
N VAL A 230 -5.21 20.81 -1.55
CA VAL A 230 -6.08 20.20 -0.56
C VAL A 230 -6.08 18.70 -0.74
N TYR A 231 -5.83 17.98 0.35
CA TYR A 231 -5.76 16.52 0.36
C TYR A 231 -6.78 15.92 1.32
N THR A 232 -7.37 14.80 0.92
CA THR A 232 -8.26 14.01 1.77
C THR A 232 -7.49 13.25 2.85
N ARG A 233 -8.22 12.53 3.71
CA ARG A 233 -7.64 11.60 4.68
C ARG A 233 -6.85 10.45 4.00
N SER A 234 -7.27 10.04 2.80
CA SER A 234 -6.59 9.02 1.98
C SER A 234 -5.44 9.57 1.15
N LEU A 235 -5.09 10.85 1.33
CA LEU A 235 -4.02 11.58 0.65
C LEU A 235 -4.30 11.89 -0.82
N ASP A 236 -5.54 11.74 -1.26
CA ASP A 236 -5.96 12.12 -2.62
C ASP A 236 -6.03 13.64 -2.75
N ASP A 237 -5.48 14.17 -3.84
CA ASP A 237 -5.58 15.59 -4.18
C ASP A 237 -7.00 15.92 -4.67
N ILE A 238 -7.66 16.81 -3.96
CA ILE A 238 -9.02 17.31 -4.25
C ILE A 238 -9.05 18.80 -4.56
N THR A 239 -7.92 19.40 -4.85
CA THR A 239 -7.80 20.85 -5.11
C THR A 239 -8.74 21.31 -6.23
N SER A 240 -8.93 20.49 -7.26
CA SER A 240 -9.80 20.78 -8.40
C SER A 240 -11.30 20.77 -8.08
N LEU A 241 -11.72 20.23 -6.93
CA LEU A 241 -13.13 20.16 -6.55
C LEU A 241 -13.69 21.51 -6.04
N GLY A 242 -12.89 22.58 -6.08
CA GLY A 242 -13.34 23.93 -5.77
C GLY A 242 -13.84 24.13 -4.33
N VAL A 243 -13.23 23.42 -3.36
CA VAL A 243 -13.61 23.52 -1.95
C VAL A 243 -13.27 24.95 -1.48
N ASN A 244 -14.26 25.81 -1.35
CA ASN A 244 -14.12 27.13 -0.76
C ASN A 244 -13.89 26.97 0.76
N PHE A 245 -12.64 26.93 1.17
CA PHE A 245 -12.31 27.11 2.57
C PHE A 245 -12.37 28.61 2.85
N GLY A 246 -13.38 29.05 3.56
CA GLY A 246 -13.36 30.36 4.21
C GLY A 246 -12.22 30.35 5.24
N VAL A 247 -11.03 30.70 4.82
CA VAL A 247 -9.92 30.95 5.73
C VAL A 247 -10.24 32.31 6.38
N ALA A 248 -10.76 32.28 7.60
CA ALA A 248 -10.76 33.45 8.44
C ALA A 248 -9.28 33.83 8.66
N ALA A 249 -8.91 35.03 8.21
CA ALA A 249 -7.59 35.59 8.37
C ALA A 249 -7.30 35.87 9.85
#